data_6f9e4280ed1427ee79c81ae5a7c5aa56
#
_entry.id   6f9e4280ed1427ee79c81ae5a7c5aa56
#
_cell.length_a   1.000
_cell.length_b   1.000
_cell.length_c   1.000
_cell.angle_alpha   90.00
_cell.angle_beta   90.00
_cell.angle_gamma   90.00
#
_symmetry.space_group_name_H-M   'P 1'
#
loop_
_entity.id
_entity.type
_entity.pdbx_description
1 polymer ?
#
loop_
_entity_poly.entity_id
_entity_poly.type
_entity_poly.pdbx_seq_one_letter_code
_entity_poly.pdbx_strand_id
1 'polypeptide(L)'
;AEAHHYVEKVVTGELPFLLTSCCPSWAMLAKKFFPDLIDQISQELTPMVATARSIKKEHPNAKVVFIGPCAAKKLEASRRSVRSDVDFVVTFEELQAMFDAKEIDLSQYEAESSFHDATGAGRGYACAGGVAEAIEKCINEYYPDVEVSIEHAEGLAECKKTLTLAKAGRLNGCLIEGMGCPGGCIAGAGTNIPVLKAKKDLAAYVKNSTTPIPPKELEEIELE
;
A
#
# COMPACT_ATOMS: atom_id res chain seq x y z
N ALA A 1 8.00 -10.05 -0.11
CA ALA A 1 6.83 -10.84 -0.52
C ALA A 1 6.42 -10.48 -1.96
N GLU A 2 5.86 -9.30 -2.27
CA GLU A 2 5.33 -8.94 -3.60
C GLU A 2 6.34 -9.10 -4.75
N ALA A 3 7.61 -8.69 -4.56
CA ALA A 3 8.67 -8.88 -5.56
C ALA A 3 8.93 -10.37 -5.85
N HIS A 4 8.95 -11.20 -4.81
CA HIS A 4 9.10 -12.64 -4.95
C HIS A 4 7.90 -13.24 -5.69
N HIS A 5 6.68 -12.84 -5.33
CA HIS A 5 5.45 -13.29 -5.97
C HIS A 5 5.43 -12.95 -7.48
N TYR A 6 5.87 -11.74 -7.86
CA TYR A 6 5.99 -11.38 -9.27
C TYR A 6 6.98 -12.29 -10.00
N VAL A 7 8.17 -12.49 -9.44
CA VAL A 7 9.19 -13.33 -10.05
C VAL A 7 8.70 -14.79 -10.16
N GLU A 8 8.11 -15.32 -9.10
CA GLU A 8 7.63 -16.69 -9.06
C GLU A 8 6.46 -16.95 -10.02
N LYS A 9 5.55 -16.01 -10.19
CA LYS A 9 4.30 -16.23 -10.92
C LYS A 9 4.28 -15.62 -12.32
N VAL A 10 4.83 -14.44 -12.51
CA VAL A 10 4.76 -13.75 -13.81
C VAL A 10 5.97 -14.09 -14.68
N VAL A 11 7.17 -14.05 -14.12
CA VAL A 11 8.39 -14.36 -14.87
C VAL A 11 8.42 -15.83 -15.33
N THR A 12 7.87 -16.74 -14.53
CA THR A 12 7.73 -18.16 -14.90
C THR A 12 6.59 -18.43 -15.89
N GLY A 13 5.71 -17.46 -16.12
CA GLY A 13 4.56 -17.57 -17.02
C GLY A 13 3.32 -18.25 -16.39
N GLU A 14 3.31 -18.48 -15.08
CA GLU A 14 2.13 -19.03 -14.39
C GLU A 14 0.96 -18.03 -14.41
N LEU A 15 1.25 -16.73 -14.23
CA LEU A 15 0.28 -15.66 -14.39
C LEU A 15 0.66 -14.75 -15.56
N PRO A 16 -0.31 -14.24 -16.33
CA PRO A 16 -0.03 -13.34 -17.43
C PRO A 16 0.49 -11.98 -16.96
N PHE A 17 0.12 -11.52 -15.78
CA PHE A 17 0.53 -10.27 -15.11
C PHE A 17 0.16 -10.35 -13.64
N LEU A 18 0.66 -9.40 -12.83
CA LEU A 18 0.31 -9.28 -11.41
C LEU A 18 -0.30 -7.91 -11.13
N LEU A 19 -1.48 -7.89 -10.48
CA LEU A 19 -2.14 -6.68 -9.96
C LEU A 19 -1.77 -6.52 -8.48
N THR A 20 -1.29 -5.35 -8.09
CA THR A 20 -1.00 -5.08 -6.67
C THR A 20 -2.26 -5.14 -5.81
N SER A 21 -2.13 -5.51 -4.53
CA SER A 21 -3.26 -5.63 -3.59
C SER A 21 -3.37 -4.49 -2.57
N CYS A 22 -2.35 -3.63 -2.45
CA CYS A 22 -2.20 -2.66 -1.37
C CYS A 22 -3.30 -1.59 -1.30
N CYS A 23 -3.95 -1.23 -2.41
CA CYS A 23 -5.05 -0.28 -2.47
C CYS A 23 -6.41 -0.99 -2.44
N PRO A 24 -7.21 -0.88 -1.35
CA PRO A 24 -8.51 -1.55 -1.26
C PRO A 24 -9.51 -1.10 -2.33
N SER A 25 -9.50 0.18 -2.73
CA SER A 25 -10.38 0.70 -3.78
C SER A 25 -10.08 0.07 -5.14
N TRP A 26 -8.81 -0.06 -5.49
CA TRP A 26 -8.34 -0.74 -6.70
C TRP A 26 -8.72 -2.22 -6.70
N ALA A 27 -8.35 -2.94 -5.65
CA ALA A 27 -8.65 -4.37 -5.54
C ALA A 27 -10.16 -4.64 -5.58
N MET A 28 -10.98 -3.79 -4.97
CA MET A 28 -12.44 -3.89 -5.03
C MET A 28 -13.00 -3.57 -6.42
N LEU A 29 -12.45 -2.58 -7.12
CA LEU A 29 -12.82 -2.28 -8.50
C LEU A 29 -12.56 -3.51 -9.39
N ALA A 30 -11.36 -4.10 -9.28
CA ALA A 30 -11.01 -5.30 -10.03
C ALA A 30 -11.96 -6.46 -9.71
N LYS A 31 -12.12 -6.81 -8.44
CA LYS A 31 -13.01 -7.92 -8.00
C LYS A 31 -14.47 -7.74 -8.43
N LYS A 32 -14.98 -6.50 -8.42
CA LYS A 32 -16.39 -6.24 -8.74
C LYS A 32 -16.68 -6.17 -10.22
N PHE A 33 -15.80 -5.59 -11.01
CA PHE A 33 -16.07 -5.29 -12.42
C PHE A 33 -15.27 -6.15 -13.40
N PHE A 34 -14.24 -6.83 -12.92
CA PHE A 34 -13.36 -7.70 -13.69
C PHE A 34 -13.14 -9.04 -12.95
N PRO A 35 -14.21 -9.80 -12.66
CA PRO A 35 -14.11 -11.04 -11.87
C PRO A 35 -13.16 -12.06 -12.49
N ASP A 36 -12.98 -12.03 -13.82
CA ASP A 36 -12.05 -12.90 -14.53
C ASP A 36 -10.57 -12.61 -14.20
N LEU A 37 -10.28 -11.49 -13.55
CA LEU A 37 -8.92 -11.07 -13.16
C LEU A 37 -8.63 -11.26 -11.67
N ILE A 38 -9.47 -11.97 -10.93
CA ILE A 38 -9.31 -12.13 -9.48
C ILE A 38 -8.03 -12.89 -9.14
N ASP A 39 -7.69 -13.91 -9.93
CA ASP A 39 -6.52 -14.75 -9.70
C ASP A 39 -5.19 -14.02 -9.99
N GLN A 40 -5.22 -12.91 -10.72
CA GLN A 40 -4.08 -12.05 -10.98
C GLN A 40 -3.87 -10.97 -9.91
N ILE A 41 -4.80 -10.83 -8.96
CA ILE A 41 -4.62 -9.91 -7.83
C ILE A 41 -3.69 -10.58 -6.81
N SER A 42 -2.61 -9.89 -6.47
CA SER A 42 -1.69 -10.36 -5.44
C SER A 42 -2.44 -10.77 -4.16
N GLN A 43 -2.03 -11.89 -3.60
CA GLN A 43 -2.59 -12.39 -2.34
C GLN A 43 -1.88 -11.82 -1.11
N GLU A 44 -0.84 -11.02 -1.34
CA GLU A 44 -0.10 -10.38 -0.26
C GLU A 44 -1.01 -9.48 0.57
N LEU A 45 -0.79 -9.48 1.87
CA LEU A 45 -1.51 -8.61 2.79
C LEU A 45 -1.15 -7.16 2.53
N THR A 46 -2.13 -6.28 2.70
CA THR A 46 -1.82 -4.85 2.68
C THR A 46 -0.92 -4.48 3.86
N PRO A 47 -0.09 -3.43 3.74
CA PRO A 47 0.79 -3.00 4.84
C PRO A 47 0.06 -2.77 6.17
N MET A 48 -1.18 -2.29 6.12
CA MET A 48 -2.01 -2.12 7.31
C MET A 48 -2.27 -3.45 8.02
N VAL A 49 -2.69 -4.46 7.27
CA VAL A 49 -3.05 -5.77 7.83
C VAL A 49 -1.81 -6.54 8.27
N ALA A 50 -0.75 -6.54 7.45
CA ALA A 50 0.52 -7.20 7.79
C ALA A 50 1.10 -6.65 9.10
N THR A 51 1.18 -5.32 9.23
CA THR A 51 1.67 -4.67 10.45
C THR A 51 0.77 -4.99 11.66
N ALA A 52 -0.55 -4.95 11.47
CA ALA A 52 -1.49 -5.26 12.54
C ALA A 52 -1.35 -6.70 13.06
N ARG A 53 -1.17 -7.67 12.17
CA ARG A 53 -0.92 -9.07 12.55
C ARG A 53 0.40 -9.24 13.27
N SER A 54 1.48 -8.60 12.78
CA SER A 54 2.78 -8.61 13.45
C SER A 54 2.67 -8.07 14.88
N ILE A 55 2.03 -6.91 15.07
CA ILE A 55 1.82 -6.33 16.40
C ILE A 55 1.04 -7.29 17.31
N LYS A 56 -0.05 -7.89 16.81
CA LYS A 56 -0.87 -8.79 17.63
C LYS A 56 -0.21 -10.15 17.90
N LYS A 57 0.72 -10.57 17.05
CA LYS A 57 1.54 -11.77 17.30
C LYS A 57 2.45 -11.55 18.52
N GLU A 58 3.07 -10.38 18.62
CA GLU A 58 3.93 -10.01 19.76
C GLU A 58 3.12 -9.57 20.99
N HIS A 59 2.01 -8.86 20.76
CA HIS A 59 1.14 -8.27 21.77
C HIS A 59 -0.32 -8.68 21.58
N PRO A 60 -0.73 -9.91 21.96
CA PRO A 60 -2.06 -10.45 21.62
C PRO A 60 -3.26 -9.62 22.10
N ASN A 61 -3.08 -8.83 23.16
CA ASN A 61 -4.12 -7.95 23.71
C ASN A 61 -4.08 -6.51 23.18
N ALA A 62 -3.15 -6.18 22.26
CA ALA A 62 -3.03 -4.85 21.70
C ALA A 62 -4.29 -4.46 20.92
N LYS A 63 -4.68 -3.17 21.04
CA LYS A 63 -5.66 -2.54 20.19
C LYS A 63 -4.94 -1.81 19.07
N VAL A 64 -5.16 -2.23 17.84
CA VAL A 64 -4.50 -1.67 16.66
C VAL A 64 -5.41 -0.63 16.02
N VAL A 65 -4.92 0.59 15.94
CA VAL A 65 -5.59 1.72 15.28
C VAL A 65 -4.76 2.14 14.08
N PHE A 66 -5.34 2.03 12.89
CA PHE A 66 -4.72 2.60 11.69
C PHE A 66 -5.12 4.06 11.54
N ILE A 67 -4.14 4.96 11.45
CA ILE A 67 -4.35 6.38 11.19
C ILE A 67 -3.78 6.71 9.82
N GLY A 68 -4.61 7.26 8.92
CA GLY A 68 -4.17 7.58 7.57
C GLY A 68 -5.24 8.25 6.71
N PRO A 69 -4.93 8.67 5.49
CA PRO A 69 -5.85 9.47 4.67
C PRO A 69 -6.93 8.65 3.95
N CYS A 70 -7.01 7.33 4.18
CA CYS A 70 -7.76 6.42 3.33
C CYS A 70 -9.10 5.97 3.94
N ALA A 71 -10.23 6.43 3.38
CA ALA A 71 -11.56 5.96 3.78
C ALA A 71 -11.82 4.48 3.42
N ALA A 72 -11.25 3.98 2.31
CA ALA A 72 -11.43 2.58 1.89
C ALA A 72 -10.79 1.57 2.85
N LYS A 73 -9.80 1.98 3.66
CA LYS A 73 -9.22 1.16 4.73
C LYS A 73 -10.23 0.81 5.82
N LYS A 74 -11.27 1.63 6.05
CA LYS A 74 -12.38 1.31 6.96
C LYS A 74 -13.14 0.08 6.48
N LEU A 75 -13.42 0.02 5.18
CA LEU A 75 -14.10 -1.12 4.59
C LEU A 75 -13.21 -2.37 4.57
N GLU A 76 -11.91 -2.21 4.33
CA GLU A 76 -10.96 -3.32 4.43
C GLU A 76 -10.93 -3.90 5.85
N ALA A 77 -10.78 -3.06 6.87
CA ALA A 77 -10.77 -3.47 8.28
C ALA A 77 -12.08 -4.14 8.72
N SER A 78 -13.21 -3.84 8.06
CA SER A 78 -14.51 -4.47 8.36
C SER A 78 -14.67 -5.87 7.77
N ARG A 79 -13.79 -6.31 6.87
CA ARG A 79 -13.87 -7.63 6.25
C ARG A 79 -13.71 -8.73 7.29
N ARG A 80 -14.42 -9.84 7.11
CA ARG A 80 -14.45 -10.98 8.03
C ARG A 80 -13.04 -11.55 8.29
N SER A 81 -12.15 -11.53 7.30
CA SER A 81 -10.78 -12.03 7.38
C SER A 81 -9.78 -11.06 8.04
N VAL A 82 -10.17 -9.82 8.30
CA VAL A 82 -9.26 -8.74 8.74
C VAL A 82 -9.74 -8.06 10.05
N ARG A 83 -11.04 -8.13 10.33
CA ARG A 83 -11.66 -7.39 11.44
C ARG A 83 -11.11 -7.73 12.85
N SER A 84 -10.40 -8.85 12.97
CA SER A 84 -9.69 -9.23 14.20
C SER A 84 -8.30 -8.62 14.29
N ASP A 85 -7.73 -8.17 13.17
CA ASP A 85 -6.37 -7.66 13.10
C ASP A 85 -6.33 -6.14 13.38
N VAL A 86 -7.23 -5.37 12.74
CA VAL A 86 -7.32 -3.92 12.88
C VAL A 86 -8.59 -3.55 13.61
N ASP A 87 -8.46 -3.00 14.81
CA ASP A 87 -9.61 -2.65 15.65
C ASP A 87 -10.32 -1.38 15.17
N PHE A 88 -9.56 -0.35 14.75
CA PHE A 88 -10.10 0.91 14.29
C PHE A 88 -9.31 1.47 13.11
N VAL A 89 -10.00 2.21 12.25
CA VAL A 89 -9.41 3.03 11.19
C VAL A 89 -9.91 4.45 11.35
N VAL A 90 -8.99 5.38 11.53
CA VAL A 90 -9.24 6.83 11.73
C VAL A 90 -8.56 7.59 10.59
N THR A 91 -9.30 8.48 9.94
CA THR A 91 -8.69 9.37 8.94
C THR A 91 -7.98 10.55 9.61
N PHE A 92 -7.07 11.22 8.89
CA PHE A 92 -6.43 12.42 9.43
C PHE A 92 -7.45 13.52 9.75
N GLU A 93 -8.49 13.66 8.93
CA GLU A 93 -9.59 14.60 9.16
C GLU A 93 -10.36 14.24 10.45
N GLU A 94 -10.68 12.96 10.67
CA GLU A 94 -11.33 12.51 11.90
C GLU A 94 -10.44 12.69 13.12
N LEU A 95 -9.14 12.40 13.00
CA LEU A 95 -8.18 12.62 14.08
C LEU A 95 -8.07 14.09 14.45
N GLN A 96 -8.03 14.99 13.45
CA GLN A 96 -8.06 16.44 13.70
C GLN A 96 -9.32 16.84 14.46
N ALA A 97 -10.49 16.35 14.05
CA ALA A 97 -11.73 16.64 14.76
C ALA A 97 -11.71 16.12 16.21
N MET A 98 -11.04 15.00 16.49
CA MET A 98 -10.84 14.49 17.86
C MET A 98 -9.93 15.42 18.68
N PHE A 99 -8.87 15.98 18.08
CA PHE A 99 -7.99 16.94 18.73
C PHE A 99 -8.75 18.24 19.03
N ASP A 100 -9.50 18.76 18.06
CA ASP A 100 -10.30 19.98 18.23
C ASP A 100 -11.33 19.81 19.34
N ALA A 101 -12.01 18.66 19.41
CA ALA A 101 -12.98 18.35 20.46
C ALA A 101 -12.36 18.21 21.86
N LYS A 102 -11.05 17.98 21.93
CA LYS A 102 -10.26 17.89 23.16
C LYS A 102 -9.46 19.16 23.45
N GLU A 103 -9.62 20.20 22.63
CA GLU A 103 -8.86 21.44 22.73
C GLU A 103 -7.33 21.22 22.70
N ILE A 104 -6.87 20.18 21.94
CA ILE A 104 -5.45 19.85 21.75
C ILE A 104 -4.92 20.64 20.56
N ASP A 105 -4.04 21.59 20.84
CA ASP A 105 -3.31 22.34 19.81
C ASP A 105 -1.94 21.71 19.57
N LEU A 106 -1.79 21.03 18.42
CA LEU A 106 -0.55 20.34 18.07
C LEU A 106 0.66 21.26 17.94
N SER A 107 0.47 22.58 17.72
CA SER A 107 1.57 23.53 17.63
C SER A 107 2.30 23.77 18.96
N GLN A 108 1.69 23.33 20.06
CA GLN A 108 2.25 23.46 21.42
C GLN A 108 3.11 22.26 21.81
N TYR A 109 3.21 21.23 20.95
CA TYR A 109 3.96 20.02 21.21
C TYR A 109 5.17 19.93 20.29
N GLU A 110 6.30 19.52 20.82
CA GLU A 110 7.46 19.19 20.01
C GLU A 110 7.22 17.84 19.31
N ALA A 111 7.64 17.76 18.04
CA ALA A 111 7.56 16.51 17.31
C ALA A 111 8.70 15.58 17.78
N GLU A 112 8.35 14.51 18.45
CA GLU A 112 9.28 13.41 18.73
C GLU A 112 9.14 12.36 17.62
N SER A 113 10.26 12.02 16.99
CA SER A 113 10.33 10.92 16.04
C SER A 113 11.08 9.75 16.68
N SER A 114 10.33 8.76 17.14
CA SER A 114 10.90 7.55 17.74
C SER A 114 11.02 6.37 16.77
N PHE A 115 10.43 6.48 15.56
CA PHE A 115 10.40 5.40 14.57
C PHE A 115 11.19 5.78 13.32
N HIS A 116 12.36 5.17 13.16
CA HIS A 116 13.27 5.44 12.04
C HIS A 116 13.45 4.22 11.12
N ASP A 117 12.86 3.07 11.46
CA ASP A 117 13.11 1.78 10.83
C ASP A 117 12.49 1.60 9.46
N ALA A 118 11.54 2.47 9.07
CA ALA A 118 10.90 2.38 7.77
C ALA A 118 11.89 2.65 6.64
N THR A 119 11.97 1.72 5.68
CA THR A 119 12.82 1.83 4.50
C THR A 119 12.36 2.97 3.58
N GLY A 120 13.29 3.52 2.78
CA GLY A 120 12.96 4.54 1.79
C GLY A 120 11.87 4.07 0.82
N ALA A 121 11.97 2.84 0.34
CA ALA A 121 10.95 2.19 -0.48
C ALA A 121 9.58 2.13 0.21
N GLY A 122 9.53 1.68 1.47
CA GLY A 122 8.29 1.61 2.24
C GLY A 122 7.66 2.97 2.51
N ARG A 123 8.48 4.00 2.81
CA ARG A 123 8.00 5.38 2.98
C ARG A 123 7.37 5.94 1.70
N GLY A 124 7.85 5.51 0.52
CA GLY A 124 7.34 5.95 -0.78
C GLY A 124 5.97 5.41 -1.17
N TYR A 125 5.47 4.37 -0.51
CA TYR A 125 4.20 3.69 -0.86
C TYR A 125 2.99 4.61 -0.94
N ALA A 126 2.99 5.72 -0.24
CA ALA A 126 1.84 6.61 -0.19
C ALA A 126 1.65 7.48 -1.43
N CYS A 127 2.63 7.58 -2.32
CA CYS A 127 2.49 8.17 -3.66
C CYS A 127 2.01 7.14 -4.68
N ALA A 128 1.30 7.58 -5.72
CA ALA A 128 1.07 6.77 -6.90
C ALA A 128 2.42 6.43 -7.57
N GLY A 129 2.59 5.18 -7.98
CA GLY A 129 3.86 4.65 -8.48
C GLY A 129 4.79 4.12 -7.39
N GLY A 130 4.60 4.51 -6.13
CA GLY A 130 5.55 4.21 -5.06
C GLY A 130 5.61 2.74 -4.65
N VAL A 131 4.52 2.00 -4.82
CA VAL A 131 4.51 0.56 -4.55
C VAL A 131 5.27 -0.20 -5.62
N ALA A 132 5.00 0.08 -6.89
CA ALA A 132 5.69 -0.55 -8.00
C ALA A 132 7.19 -0.19 -8.01
N GLU A 133 7.55 1.07 -7.74
CA GLU A 133 8.95 1.50 -7.60
C GLU A 133 9.67 0.72 -6.48
N ALA A 134 9.00 0.49 -5.35
CA ALA A 134 9.56 -0.27 -4.25
C ALA A 134 9.78 -1.75 -4.61
N ILE A 135 8.83 -2.35 -5.33
CA ILE A 135 8.94 -3.72 -5.82
C ILE A 135 10.06 -3.83 -6.86
N GLU A 136 10.14 -2.89 -7.81
CA GLU A 136 11.21 -2.82 -8.80
C GLU A 136 12.59 -2.74 -8.16
N LYS A 137 12.77 -1.88 -7.16
CA LYS A 137 14.03 -1.79 -6.40
C LYS A 137 14.41 -3.11 -5.73
N CYS A 138 13.44 -3.81 -5.17
CA CYS A 138 13.68 -5.14 -4.57
C CYS A 138 14.02 -6.18 -5.66
N ILE A 139 13.36 -6.15 -6.82
CA ILE A 139 13.68 -7.07 -7.92
C ILE A 139 15.10 -6.80 -8.43
N ASN A 140 15.45 -5.56 -8.69
CA ASN A 140 16.78 -5.18 -9.18
C ASN A 140 17.89 -5.58 -8.22
N GLU A 141 17.66 -5.53 -6.92
CA GLU A 141 18.64 -5.92 -5.90
C GLU A 141 18.73 -7.43 -5.72
N TYR A 142 17.58 -8.13 -5.65
CA TYR A 142 17.55 -9.53 -5.23
C TYR A 142 17.38 -10.53 -6.37
N TYR A 143 17.00 -10.05 -7.55
CA TYR A 143 16.81 -10.84 -8.77
C TYR A 143 17.39 -10.10 -9.99
N PRO A 144 18.71 -9.83 -10.02
CA PRO A 144 19.35 -8.93 -10.99
C PRO A 144 19.20 -9.34 -12.44
N ASP A 145 18.90 -10.61 -12.70
CA ASP A 145 18.68 -11.15 -14.06
C ASP A 145 17.22 -10.99 -14.54
N VAL A 146 16.35 -10.39 -13.73
CA VAL A 146 14.93 -10.22 -14.03
C VAL A 146 14.65 -8.76 -14.42
N GLU A 147 14.16 -8.55 -15.63
CA GLU A 147 13.60 -7.27 -16.05
C GLU A 147 12.11 -7.21 -15.64
N VAL A 148 11.73 -6.14 -14.93
CA VAL A 148 10.33 -5.91 -14.55
C VAL A 148 9.71 -4.88 -15.48
N SER A 149 8.53 -5.22 -16.03
CA SER A 149 7.70 -4.27 -16.77
C SER A 149 6.60 -3.73 -15.86
N ILE A 150 6.47 -2.43 -15.75
CA ILE A 150 5.55 -1.78 -14.82
C ILE A 150 4.52 -0.96 -15.57
N GLU A 151 3.27 -1.09 -15.14
CA GLU A 151 2.15 -0.24 -15.55
C GLU A 151 1.52 0.41 -14.33
N HIS A 152 1.14 1.67 -14.46
CA HIS A 152 0.51 2.45 -13.37
C HIS A 152 -0.87 2.94 -13.75
N ALA A 153 -1.77 2.99 -12.78
CA ALA A 153 -3.07 3.60 -12.91
C ALA A 153 -3.45 4.36 -11.63
N GLU A 154 -3.84 5.61 -11.76
CA GLU A 154 -4.29 6.43 -10.64
C GLU A 154 -5.67 7.05 -10.91
N GLY A 155 -6.54 6.96 -9.90
CA GLY A 155 -7.95 7.29 -10.06
C GLY A 155 -8.76 6.16 -10.69
N LEU A 156 -10.00 5.99 -10.23
CA LEU A 156 -10.84 4.84 -10.61
C LEU A 156 -11.13 4.72 -12.11
N ALA A 157 -11.18 5.86 -12.83
CA ALA A 157 -11.43 5.86 -14.27
C ALA A 157 -10.24 5.26 -15.04
N GLU A 158 -9.03 5.67 -14.71
CA GLU A 158 -7.81 5.13 -15.31
C GLU A 158 -7.60 3.67 -14.90
N CYS A 159 -7.78 3.37 -13.62
CA CYS A 159 -7.76 1.99 -13.13
C CYS A 159 -8.68 1.06 -13.93
N LYS A 160 -9.91 1.51 -14.25
CA LYS A 160 -10.83 0.74 -15.07
C LYS A 160 -10.34 0.54 -16.50
N LYS A 161 -9.72 1.57 -17.09
CA LYS A 161 -9.12 1.50 -18.43
C LYS A 161 -7.97 0.49 -18.45
N THR A 162 -7.06 0.58 -17.48
CA THR A 162 -5.91 -0.33 -17.36
C THR A 162 -6.35 -1.79 -17.16
N LEU A 163 -7.36 -2.05 -16.30
CA LEU A 163 -7.94 -3.39 -16.17
C LEU A 163 -8.54 -3.91 -17.48
N THR A 164 -9.15 -3.02 -18.29
CA THR A 164 -9.68 -3.40 -19.61
C THR A 164 -8.54 -3.79 -20.55
N LEU A 165 -7.41 -3.08 -20.55
CA LEU A 165 -6.23 -3.41 -21.35
C LEU A 165 -5.58 -4.72 -20.88
N ALA A 166 -5.48 -4.92 -19.57
CA ALA A 166 -4.98 -6.16 -18.98
C ALA A 166 -5.83 -7.37 -19.38
N LYS A 167 -7.16 -7.26 -19.27
CA LYS A 167 -8.10 -8.30 -19.72
C LYS A 167 -7.98 -8.60 -21.21
N ALA A 168 -7.63 -7.62 -22.03
CA ALA A 168 -7.40 -7.78 -23.45
C ALA A 168 -5.99 -8.34 -23.80
N GLY A 169 -5.19 -8.74 -22.81
CA GLY A 169 -3.85 -9.30 -22.98
C GLY A 169 -2.77 -8.30 -23.42
N ARG A 170 -3.04 -6.99 -23.26
CA ARG A 170 -2.11 -5.93 -23.68
C ARG A 170 -1.02 -5.63 -22.67
N LEU A 171 -1.15 -6.15 -21.44
CA LEU A 171 -0.26 -5.90 -20.32
C LEU A 171 0.34 -7.20 -19.76
N ASN A 172 0.51 -8.21 -20.63
CA ASN A 172 1.16 -9.46 -20.22
C ASN A 172 2.62 -9.20 -19.84
N GLY A 173 3.09 -9.87 -18.81
CA GLY A 173 4.43 -9.67 -18.24
C GLY A 173 4.54 -8.50 -17.26
N CYS A 174 3.50 -7.67 -17.09
CA CYS A 174 3.56 -6.48 -16.27
C CYS A 174 3.26 -6.75 -14.78
N LEU A 175 3.93 -5.98 -13.93
CA LEU A 175 3.44 -5.62 -12.61
C LEU A 175 2.55 -4.38 -12.75
N ILE A 176 1.29 -4.47 -12.35
CA ILE A 176 0.31 -3.39 -12.53
C ILE A 176 -0.08 -2.82 -11.18
N GLU A 177 0.34 -1.58 -10.95
CA GLU A 177 -0.06 -0.83 -9.76
C GLU A 177 -1.34 -0.04 -10.04
N GLY A 178 -2.36 -0.21 -9.19
CA GLY A 178 -3.56 0.61 -9.22
C GLY A 178 -3.79 1.36 -7.91
N MET A 179 -4.00 2.67 -8.01
CA MET A 179 -4.35 3.54 -6.89
C MET A 179 -5.72 4.19 -7.15
N GLY A 180 -6.67 3.98 -6.24
CA GLY A 180 -8.02 4.55 -6.36
C GLY A 180 -8.07 6.08 -6.28
N CYS A 181 -7.07 6.71 -5.67
CA CYS A 181 -6.95 8.16 -5.54
C CYS A 181 -5.90 8.71 -6.51
N PRO A 182 -6.20 9.77 -7.29
CA PRO A 182 -5.21 10.46 -8.11
C PRO A 182 -4.11 11.07 -7.24
N GLY A 183 -2.85 10.70 -7.47
CA GLY A 183 -1.71 11.07 -6.64
C GLY A 183 -1.34 10.04 -5.56
N GLY A 184 -2.12 8.96 -5.41
CA GLY A 184 -1.92 7.92 -4.41
C GLY A 184 -2.59 8.21 -3.06
N CYS A 185 -2.16 7.54 -2.01
CA CYS A 185 -2.76 7.66 -0.67
C CYS A 185 -2.66 9.07 -0.07
N ILE A 186 -1.62 9.83 -0.42
CA ILE A 186 -1.47 11.24 0.01
C ILE A 186 -2.59 12.16 -0.46
N ALA A 187 -3.37 11.73 -1.46
CA ALA A 187 -4.56 12.39 -1.98
C ALA A 187 -5.86 11.70 -1.53
N GLY A 188 -5.80 10.86 -0.52
CA GLY A 188 -6.96 10.16 0.04
C GLY A 188 -8.01 11.10 0.60
N ALA A 189 -9.26 10.60 0.66
CA ALA A 189 -10.42 11.40 1.06
C ALA A 189 -10.34 12.01 2.47
N GLY A 190 -9.52 11.45 3.36
CA GLY A 190 -9.36 11.92 4.73
C GLY A 190 -8.05 12.69 4.97
N THR A 191 -7.45 13.31 3.94
CA THR A 191 -6.24 14.13 4.07
C THR A 191 -6.56 15.57 4.46
N ASN A 192 -5.66 16.22 5.23
CA ASN A 192 -5.82 17.59 5.72
C ASN A 192 -4.97 18.62 4.99
N ILE A 193 -4.11 18.19 4.05
CA ILE A 193 -3.18 19.09 3.37
C ILE A 193 -3.27 18.94 1.84
N PRO A 194 -2.92 19.99 1.09
CA PRO A 194 -2.88 19.91 -0.38
C PRO A 194 -1.92 18.85 -0.88
N VAL A 195 -2.32 18.10 -1.91
CA VAL A 195 -1.56 16.97 -2.48
C VAL A 195 -0.13 17.35 -2.88
N LEU A 196 0.08 18.54 -3.46
CA LEU A 196 1.42 19.00 -3.84
C LEU A 196 2.33 19.20 -2.63
N LYS A 197 1.78 19.70 -1.52
CA LYS A 197 2.54 19.81 -0.26
C LYS A 197 2.85 18.42 0.30
N ALA A 198 1.86 17.54 0.37
CA ALA A 198 2.04 16.17 0.83
C ALA A 198 3.11 15.42 0.03
N LYS A 199 3.10 15.57 -1.31
CA LYS A 199 4.10 14.96 -2.20
C LYS A 199 5.52 15.45 -1.89
N LYS A 200 5.70 16.76 -1.68
CA LYS A 200 7.00 17.35 -1.33
C LYS A 200 7.49 16.85 0.03
N ASP A 201 6.62 16.86 1.03
CA ASP A 201 6.96 16.45 2.39
C ASP A 201 7.29 14.94 2.43
N LEU A 202 6.53 14.12 1.71
CA LEU A 202 6.79 12.69 1.58
C LEU A 202 8.13 12.41 0.88
N ALA A 203 8.47 13.14 -0.19
CA ALA A 203 9.75 12.99 -0.87
C ALA A 203 10.94 13.29 0.07
N ALA A 204 10.82 14.31 0.92
CA ALA A 204 11.80 14.59 1.95
C ALA A 204 11.88 13.46 3.00
N TYR A 205 10.73 12.93 3.42
CA TYR A 205 10.66 11.81 4.36
C TYR A 205 11.29 10.53 3.80
N VAL A 206 11.07 10.23 2.53
CA VAL A 206 11.72 9.10 1.82
C VAL A 206 13.23 9.28 1.82
N LYS A 207 13.72 10.48 1.45
CA LYS A 207 15.14 10.79 1.37
C LYS A 207 15.86 10.67 2.74
N ASN A 208 15.15 10.90 3.82
CA ASN A 208 15.70 10.81 5.19
C ASN A 208 15.77 9.36 5.72
N SER A 209 15.42 8.36 4.94
CA SER A 209 15.59 6.96 5.34
C SER A 209 17.06 6.55 5.24
N THR A 210 17.54 5.86 6.25
CA THR A 210 18.89 5.29 6.30
C THR A 210 18.98 3.94 5.57
N THR A 211 17.83 3.28 5.35
CA THR A 211 17.75 1.97 4.71
C THR A 211 16.89 2.10 3.45
N PRO A 212 17.46 1.88 2.24
CA PRO A 212 16.72 2.12 0.99
C PRO A 212 15.59 1.12 0.74
N ILE A 213 15.84 -0.17 0.98
CA ILE A 213 14.91 -1.29 0.73
C ILE A 213 14.93 -2.27 1.92
N PRO A 214 13.89 -3.08 2.11
CA PRO A 214 13.88 -4.11 3.15
C PRO A 214 14.90 -5.21 2.84
N PRO A 215 15.39 -5.96 3.85
CA PRO A 215 16.26 -7.12 3.63
C PRO A 215 15.51 -8.23 2.87
N LYS A 216 16.25 -9.10 2.17
CA LYS A 216 15.68 -10.23 1.39
C LYS A 216 14.99 -11.25 2.30
N GLU A 217 15.63 -11.57 3.40
CA GLU A 217 15.10 -12.45 4.43
C GLU A 217 14.34 -11.61 5.45
N LEU A 218 13.07 -11.43 5.19
CA LEU A 218 12.12 -11.15 6.25
C LEU A 218 11.81 -12.51 6.88
N GLU A 219 11.89 -12.61 8.23
CA GLU A 219 11.27 -13.72 8.93
C GLU A 219 9.86 -13.88 8.33
N GLU A 220 9.56 -15.06 7.81
CA GLU A 220 8.25 -15.36 7.27
C GLU A 220 7.25 -15.07 8.39
N ILE A 221 6.58 -13.95 8.30
CA ILE A 221 5.38 -13.71 9.10
C ILE A 221 4.39 -14.69 8.48
N GLU A 222 4.28 -15.89 9.05
CA GLU A 222 3.23 -16.83 8.68
C GLU A 222 1.90 -16.12 8.82
N LEU A 223 1.32 -15.79 7.69
CA LEU A 223 0.12 -14.98 7.54
C LEU A 223 -1.09 -15.89 7.26
N GLU A 224 -1.11 -17.10 7.91
CA GLU A 224 -2.28 -17.97 7.87
C GLU A 224 -3.56 -17.31 8.40
#